data_1b921032ef1f67266d35cc2473ec6880
#
_entry.id   1b921032ef1f67266d35cc2473ec6880
#
_cell.length_a   1.000
_cell.length_b   1.000
_cell.length_c   1.000
_cell.angle_alpha   90.00
_cell.angle_beta   90.00
_cell.angle_gamma   90.00
#
_symmetry.space_group_name_H-M   'P 1'
#
loop_
_entity.id
_entity.type
_entity.pdbx_description
1 polymer ?
#
loop_
_entity_poly.entity_id
_entity_poly.type
_entity_poly.pdbx_seq_one_letter_code
_entity_poly.pdbx_strand_id
1 'polypeptide(L)'
;MILITGAAGKTGRAIIQALAKHGETVRALVHRPDQVPSLHALGVEDVFVGDLRDRSVLERAVERVRAIYHIAPNVNPDEVSIGRNAIDAAQSAGVEHFVFHSVLHPQVEAMPHHWLKLRVEELLLQSGLSYTILQPATYMQNILAYWDQILNGKYLLPYSPEARLSLVDLEDVAEAAGNVLTQRGHNYETIELVGTPALSQVEVAETLTEQLGRPVTIEVVPIGTWEQKARKSGLGDYQILTLTKMFCYYESYGFTGNSNALSVLLQRQPTSFADFVRRIMDNK
;
A
#
# COMPACT_ATOMS: atom_id res chain seq x y z
N MET A 1 -18.58 -10.59 -7.81
CA MET A 1 -17.31 -11.12 -7.25
C MET A 1 -16.17 -10.21 -7.65
N ILE A 2 -15.27 -9.91 -6.71
CA ILE A 2 -14.09 -9.05 -6.90
C ILE A 2 -12.83 -9.88 -6.63
N LEU A 3 -11.87 -9.88 -7.56
CA LEU A 3 -10.57 -10.51 -7.35
C LEU A 3 -9.61 -9.53 -6.64
N ILE A 4 -8.98 -9.99 -5.56
CA ILE A 4 -7.92 -9.25 -4.89
C ILE A 4 -6.61 -10.02 -5.05
N THR A 5 -5.62 -9.45 -5.74
CA THR A 5 -4.27 -10.00 -5.78
C THR A 5 -3.46 -9.47 -4.58
N GLY A 6 -2.38 -10.15 -4.20
CA GLY A 6 -1.64 -9.79 -2.99
C GLY A 6 -2.49 -9.86 -1.71
N ALA A 7 -3.56 -10.66 -1.72
CA ALA A 7 -4.62 -10.71 -0.72
C ALA A 7 -4.14 -11.00 0.70
N ALA A 8 -3.08 -11.77 0.89
CA ALA A 8 -2.53 -12.10 2.20
C ALA A 8 -1.66 -10.98 2.83
N GLY A 9 -1.31 -9.95 2.05
CA GLY A 9 -0.58 -8.78 2.54
C GLY A 9 -1.44 -7.87 3.44
N LYS A 10 -0.80 -6.97 4.19
CA LYS A 10 -1.51 -6.01 5.06
C LYS A 10 -2.58 -5.20 4.30
N THR A 11 -2.25 -4.73 3.10
CA THR A 11 -3.16 -3.95 2.26
C THR A 11 -4.32 -4.80 1.73
N GLY A 12 -4.04 -5.99 1.17
CA GLY A 12 -5.08 -6.90 0.68
C GLY A 12 -6.08 -7.29 1.77
N ARG A 13 -5.60 -7.62 2.96
CA ARG A 13 -6.45 -7.97 4.12
C ARG A 13 -7.34 -6.80 4.56
N ALA A 14 -6.82 -5.58 4.61
CA ALA A 14 -7.59 -4.39 4.96
C ALA A 14 -8.70 -4.14 3.93
N ILE A 15 -8.40 -4.27 2.64
CA ILE A 15 -9.38 -4.09 1.55
C ILE A 15 -10.45 -5.19 1.59
N ILE A 16 -10.08 -6.44 1.84
CA ILE A 16 -11.04 -7.54 2.02
C ILE A 16 -12.02 -7.22 3.16
N GLN A 17 -11.52 -6.72 4.29
CA GLN A 17 -12.37 -6.32 5.42
C GLN A 17 -13.29 -5.15 5.07
N ALA A 18 -12.80 -4.17 4.30
CA ALA A 18 -13.63 -3.06 3.81
C ALA A 18 -14.74 -3.56 2.88
N LEU A 19 -14.42 -4.42 1.90
CA LEU A 19 -15.39 -5.01 0.98
C LEU A 19 -16.43 -5.88 1.69
N ALA A 20 -16.05 -6.59 2.73
CA ALA A 20 -16.99 -7.37 3.55
C ALA A 20 -18.06 -6.49 4.20
N LYS A 21 -17.72 -5.25 4.61
CA LYS A 21 -18.69 -4.27 5.13
C LYS A 21 -19.71 -3.83 4.07
N HIS A 22 -19.35 -3.90 2.79
CA HIS A 22 -20.24 -3.63 1.65
C HIS A 22 -21.01 -4.88 1.17
N GLY A 23 -20.82 -6.04 1.80
CA GLY A 23 -21.46 -7.29 1.39
C GLY A 23 -20.92 -7.90 0.10
N GLU A 24 -19.73 -7.49 -0.34
CA GLU A 24 -19.12 -7.96 -1.58
C GLU A 24 -18.48 -9.34 -1.43
N THR A 25 -18.69 -10.19 -2.44
CA THR A 25 -17.99 -11.48 -2.52
C THR A 25 -16.60 -11.27 -3.09
N VAL A 26 -15.60 -11.78 -2.40
CA VAL A 26 -14.18 -11.65 -2.75
C VAL A 26 -13.61 -13.01 -3.13
N ARG A 27 -12.86 -13.03 -4.24
CA ARG A 27 -11.86 -14.05 -4.56
C ARG A 27 -10.49 -13.52 -4.19
N ALA A 28 -9.73 -14.26 -3.40
CA ALA A 28 -8.38 -13.90 -3.00
C ALA A 28 -7.33 -14.68 -3.79
N LEU A 29 -6.33 -14.01 -4.34
CA LEU A 29 -5.15 -14.67 -4.93
C LEU A 29 -3.95 -14.48 -4.03
N VAL A 30 -3.38 -15.61 -3.58
CA VAL A 30 -2.23 -15.68 -2.67
C VAL A 30 -1.10 -16.48 -3.29
N HIS A 31 0.13 -16.19 -2.85
CA HIS A 31 1.31 -16.87 -3.41
C HIS A 31 1.56 -18.26 -2.80
N ARG A 32 1.22 -18.47 -1.52
CA ARG A 32 1.54 -19.71 -0.79
C ARG A 32 0.32 -20.34 -0.14
N PRO A 33 0.27 -21.70 -0.09
CA PRO A 33 -0.86 -22.43 0.54
C PRO A 33 -1.02 -22.12 2.04
N ASP A 34 0.07 -21.85 2.76
CA ASP A 34 0.04 -21.52 4.18
C ASP A 34 -0.68 -20.21 4.51
N GLN A 35 -0.94 -19.37 3.50
CA GLN A 35 -1.69 -18.13 3.63
C GLN A 35 -3.21 -18.31 3.63
N VAL A 36 -3.72 -19.44 3.09
CA VAL A 36 -5.16 -19.72 2.92
C VAL A 36 -5.95 -19.68 4.22
N PRO A 37 -5.52 -20.34 5.33
CA PRO A 37 -6.30 -20.32 6.57
C PRO A 37 -6.55 -18.92 7.12
N SER A 38 -5.59 -18.03 6.94
CA SER A 38 -5.70 -16.63 7.40
C SER A 38 -6.74 -15.82 6.62
N LEU A 39 -7.05 -16.18 5.38
CA LEU A 39 -8.10 -15.55 4.57
C LEU A 39 -9.47 -16.16 4.87
N HIS A 40 -9.55 -17.48 5.09
CA HIS A 40 -10.78 -18.10 5.58
C HIS A 40 -11.22 -17.50 6.91
N ALA A 41 -10.29 -17.19 7.81
CA ALA A 41 -10.59 -16.48 9.07
C ALA A 41 -11.14 -15.05 8.86
N LEU A 42 -10.95 -14.44 7.68
CA LEU A 42 -11.56 -13.17 7.27
C LEU A 42 -12.89 -13.36 6.51
N GLY A 43 -13.40 -14.58 6.39
CA GLY A 43 -14.63 -14.89 5.68
C GLY A 43 -14.49 -15.05 4.16
N VAL A 44 -13.27 -15.11 3.62
CA VAL A 44 -13.05 -15.36 2.19
C VAL A 44 -13.08 -16.87 1.92
N GLU A 45 -14.09 -17.35 1.22
CA GLU A 45 -14.22 -18.77 0.88
C GLU A 45 -13.45 -19.16 -0.40
N ASP A 46 -13.41 -18.24 -1.38
CA ASP A 46 -12.78 -18.47 -2.70
C ASP A 46 -11.33 -17.98 -2.70
N VAL A 47 -10.39 -18.89 -2.46
CA VAL A 47 -8.95 -18.59 -2.37
C VAL A 47 -8.19 -19.38 -3.43
N PHE A 48 -7.55 -18.65 -4.35
CA PHE A 48 -6.62 -19.17 -5.34
C PHE A 48 -5.18 -19.11 -4.84
N VAL A 49 -4.42 -20.16 -5.05
CA VAL A 49 -2.98 -20.20 -4.76
C VAL A 49 -2.22 -20.22 -6.07
N GLY A 50 -1.30 -19.26 -6.26
CA GLY A 50 -0.46 -19.21 -7.45
C GLY A 50 0.45 -17.99 -7.50
N ASP A 51 1.37 -18.01 -8.45
CA ASP A 51 2.33 -16.94 -8.68
C ASP A 51 1.78 -15.95 -9.73
N LEU A 52 1.80 -14.66 -9.41
CA LEU A 52 1.37 -13.59 -10.33
C LEU A 52 2.25 -13.47 -11.59
N ARG A 53 3.44 -14.08 -11.59
CA ARG A 53 4.31 -14.19 -12.78
C ARG A 53 3.80 -15.24 -13.77
N ASP A 54 2.99 -16.18 -13.30
CA ASP A 54 2.36 -17.18 -14.16
C ASP A 54 1.03 -16.65 -14.70
N ARG A 55 1.00 -16.28 -15.96
CA ARG A 55 -0.18 -15.77 -16.66
C ARG A 55 -1.38 -16.73 -16.54
N SER A 56 -1.14 -18.05 -16.61
CA SER A 56 -2.21 -19.05 -16.55
C SER A 56 -2.94 -19.07 -15.20
N VAL A 57 -2.25 -18.69 -14.13
CA VAL A 57 -2.85 -18.52 -12.78
C VAL A 57 -3.85 -17.36 -12.80
N LEU A 58 -3.46 -16.22 -13.39
CA LEU A 58 -4.32 -15.05 -13.48
C LEU A 58 -5.52 -15.30 -14.40
N GLU A 59 -5.34 -15.96 -15.55
CA GLU A 59 -6.43 -16.31 -16.47
C GLU A 59 -7.52 -17.15 -15.78
N ARG A 60 -7.14 -18.10 -14.91
CA ARG A 60 -8.10 -18.87 -14.12
C ARG A 60 -8.70 -18.05 -12.97
N ALA A 61 -7.90 -17.20 -12.33
CA ALA A 61 -8.35 -16.40 -11.19
C ALA A 61 -9.37 -15.33 -11.58
N VAL A 62 -9.33 -14.81 -12.81
CA VAL A 62 -10.26 -13.79 -13.29
C VAL A 62 -11.60 -14.35 -13.81
N GLU A 63 -11.76 -15.67 -13.92
CA GLU A 63 -13.01 -16.26 -14.40
C GLU A 63 -14.21 -15.84 -13.56
N ARG A 64 -15.27 -15.28 -14.21
CA ARG A 64 -16.51 -14.80 -13.56
C ARG A 64 -16.30 -13.66 -12.55
N VAL A 65 -15.22 -12.90 -12.67
CA VAL A 65 -14.90 -11.75 -11.85
C VAL A 65 -15.39 -10.48 -12.55
N ARG A 66 -16.13 -9.62 -11.84
CA ARG A 66 -16.57 -8.32 -12.38
C ARG A 66 -15.51 -7.23 -12.24
N ALA A 67 -14.70 -7.30 -11.17
CA ALA A 67 -13.68 -6.30 -10.91
C ALA A 67 -12.41 -6.93 -10.31
N ILE A 68 -11.28 -6.29 -10.55
CA ILE A 68 -9.98 -6.67 -9.97
C ILE A 68 -9.45 -5.51 -9.14
N TYR A 69 -8.93 -5.80 -7.95
CA TYR A 69 -8.04 -4.93 -7.22
C TYR A 69 -6.62 -5.54 -7.27
N HIS A 70 -5.76 -4.93 -8.07
CA HIS A 70 -4.41 -5.47 -8.30
C HIS A 70 -3.37 -4.86 -7.39
N ILE A 71 -2.76 -5.70 -6.55
CA ILE A 71 -1.62 -5.38 -5.69
C ILE A 71 -0.48 -6.30 -6.09
N ALA A 72 0.61 -5.76 -6.60
CA ALA A 72 1.85 -6.50 -6.84
C ALA A 72 2.64 -6.70 -5.53
N PRO A 73 3.57 -7.67 -5.48
CA PRO A 73 4.48 -7.82 -4.36
C PRO A 73 5.31 -6.56 -4.13
N ASN A 74 5.51 -6.18 -2.86
CA ASN A 74 6.19 -4.95 -2.50
C ASN A 74 7.65 -4.93 -2.96
N VAL A 75 8.09 -3.81 -3.57
CA VAL A 75 9.47 -3.59 -4.05
C VAL A 75 9.98 -4.80 -4.85
N ASN A 76 9.28 -5.12 -5.94
CA ASN A 76 9.57 -6.27 -6.79
C ASN A 76 10.12 -5.82 -8.15
N PRO A 77 11.24 -6.38 -8.65
CA PRO A 77 11.75 -6.05 -9.97
C PRO A 77 10.82 -6.50 -11.11
N ASP A 78 9.96 -7.50 -10.87
CA ASP A 78 9.00 -8.03 -11.84
C ASP A 78 7.68 -7.24 -11.88
N GLU A 79 7.57 -6.09 -11.21
CA GLU A 79 6.35 -5.27 -11.11
C GLU A 79 5.65 -5.08 -12.45
N VAL A 80 6.42 -4.72 -13.51
CA VAL A 80 5.86 -4.43 -14.85
C VAL A 80 5.33 -5.69 -15.52
N SER A 81 6.04 -6.81 -15.45
CA SER A 81 5.60 -8.08 -16.04
C SER A 81 4.37 -8.65 -15.31
N ILE A 82 4.34 -8.54 -13.99
CA ILE A 82 3.19 -8.92 -13.15
C ILE A 82 1.97 -8.06 -13.49
N GLY A 83 2.16 -6.73 -13.59
CA GLY A 83 1.09 -5.81 -13.96
C GLY A 83 0.53 -6.11 -15.36
N ARG A 84 1.41 -6.38 -16.34
CA ARG A 84 1.01 -6.79 -17.69
C ARG A 84 0.18 -8.06 -17.68
N ASN A 85 0.63 -9.11 -16.98
CA ASN A 85 -0.12 -10.36 -16.89
C ASN A 85 -1.53 -10.16 -16.31
N ALA A 86 -1.66 -9.31 -15.29
CA ALA A 86 -2.96 -9.00 -14.67
C ALA A 86 -3.88 -8.22 -15.63
N ILE A 87 -3.35 -7.25 -16.36
CA ILE A 87 -4.08 -6.46 -17.35
C ILE A 87 -4.54 -7.34 -18.51
N ASP A 88 -3.64 -8.15 -19.09
CA ASP A 88 -3.96 -9.05 -20.20
C ASP A 88 -5.05 -10.08 -19.79
N ALA A 89 -4.95 -10.65 -18.61
CA ALA A 89 -5.96 -11.58 -18.10
C ALA A 89 -7.32 -10.89 -17.92
N ALA A 90 -7.34 -9.68 -17.37
CA ALA A 90 -8.55 -8.88 -17.20
C ALA A 90 -9.21 -8.54 -18.52
N GLN A 91 -8.43 -8.13 -19.53
CA GLN A 91 -8.93 -7.87 -20.89
C GLN A 91 -9.56 -9.12 -21.53
N SER A 92 -8.84 -10.25 -21.46
CA SER A 92 -9.29 -11.52 -22.05
C SER A 92 -10.59 -12.04 -21.43
N ALA A 93 -10.81 -11.78 -20.13
CA ALA A 93 -12.01 -12.19 -19.40
C ALA A 93 -13.15 -11.17 -19.46
N GLY A 94 -12.93 -9.97 -20.04
CA GLY A 94 -13.94 -8.92 -20.12
C GLY A 94 -14.28 -8.33 -18.74
N VAL A 95 -13.28 -8.17 -17.85
CA VAL A 95 -13.46 -7.57 -16.53
C VAL A 95 -13.97 -6.13 -16.68
N GLU A 96 -15.01 -5.78 -15.94
CA GLU A 96 -15.70 -4.49 -16.06
C GLU A 96 -14.91 -3.33 -15.42
N HIS A 97 -14.09 -3.60 -14.39
CA HIS A 97 -13.34 -2.56 -13.68
C HIS A 97 -12.00 -3.09 -13.13
N PHE A 98 -10.91 -2.43 -13.47
CA PHE A 98 -9.57 -2.74 -12.99
C PHE A 98 -9.07 -1.64 -12.06
N VAL A 99 -8.90 -1.94 -10.76
CA VAL A 99 -8.33 -1.00 -9.79
C VAL A 99 -6.87 -1.37 -9.55
N PHE A 100 -5.97 -0.42 -9.85
CA PHE A 100 -4.53 -0.61 -9.65
C PHE A 100 -4.07 0.08 -8.36
N HIS A 101 -3.42 -0.69 -7.49
CA HIS A 101 -2.76 -0.19 -6.30
C HIS A 101 -1.36 0.31 -6.64
N SER A 102 -1.27 1.57 -7.01
CA SER A 102 -0.02 2.26 -7.37
C SER A 102 0.67 2.87 -6.13
N VAL A 103 1.25 4.04 -6.26
CA VAL A 103 1.93 4.79 -5.20
C VAL A 103 1.87 6.29 -5.52
N LEU A 104 1.87 7.14 -4.50
CA LEU A 104 2.00 8.59 -4.68
C LEU A 104 3.27 8.93 -5.46
N HIS A 105 3.18 9.87 -6.42
CA HIS A 105 4.29 10.31 -7.27
C HIS A 105 5.04 9.17 -7.99
N PRO A 106 4.35 8.33 -8.77
CA PRO A 106 4.99 7.24 -9.49
C PRO A 106 5.99 7.72 -10.54
N GLN A 107 5.90 8.98 -11.00
CA GLN A 107 6.78 9.63 -11.97
C GLN A 107 8.19 9.92 -11.44
N VAL A 108 8.50 9.65 -10.18
CA VAL A 108 9.81 9.89 -9.60
C VAL A 108 10.76 8.73 -9.92
N GLU A 109 11.54 8.87 -11.00
CA GLU A 109 12.49 7.85 -11.47
C GLU A 109 13.60 7.53 -10.46
N ALA A 110 13.98 8.52 -9.62
CA ALA A 110 14.96 8.32 -8.54
C ALA A 110 14.52 7.27 -7.51
N MET A 111 13.23 6.95 -7.43
CA MET A 111 12.68 5.88 -6.63
C MET A 111 12.25 4.71 -7.53
N PRO A 112 13.10 3.69 -7.79
CA PRO A 112 12.88 2.69 -8.83
C PRO A 112 11.54 1.96 -8.74
N HIS A 113 11.05 1.64 -7.54
CA HIS A 113 9.76 0.97 -7.35
C HIS A 113 8.56 1.88 -7.69
N HIS A 114 8.69 3.21 -7.56
CA HIS A 114 7.71 4.18 -8.03
C HIS A 114 7.66 4.19 -9.56
N TRP A 115 8.84 4.29 -10.19
CA TRP A 115 8.98 4.27 -11.64
C TRP A 115 8.42 3.01 -12.29
N LEU A 116 8.63 1.84 -11.68
CA LEU A 116 8.02 0.60 -12.17
C LEU A 116 6.49 0.62 -12.10
N LYS A 117 5.91 1.23 -11.05
CA LYS A 117 4.46 1.39 -10.96
C LYS A 117 3.92 2.34 -12.03
N LEU A 118 4.62 3.43 -12.34
CA LEU A 118 4.26 4.31 -13.47
C LEU A 118 4.20 3.52 -14.79
N ARG A 119 5.13 2.59 -15.01
CA ARG A 119 5.12 1.74 -16.22
C ARG A 119 3.89 0.82 -16.27
N VAL A 120 3.40 0.35 -15.12
CA VAL A 120 2.13 -0.40 -15.05
C VAL A 120 0.92 0.52 -15.29
N GLU A 121 0.93 1.74 -14.73
CA GLU A 121 -0.12 2.74 -15.02
C GLU A 121 -0.22 3.00 -16.53
N GLU A 122 0.91 3.21 -17.22
CA GLU A 122 0.95 3.40 -18.66
C GLU A 122 0.35 2.21 -19.44
N LEU A 123 0.68 0.97 -19.05
CA LEU A 123 0.08 -0.23 -19.63
C LEU A 123 -1.44 -0.29 -19.44
N LEU A 124 -1.90 0.09 -18.26
CA LEU A 124 -3.32 0.11 -17.92
C LEU A 124 -4.08 1.18 -18.74
N LEU A 125 -3.50 2.39 -18.88
CA LEU A 125 -4.05 3.46 -19.73
C LEU A 125 -4.20 3.02 -21.21
N GLN A 126 -3.27 2.20 -21.70
CA GLN A 126 -3.26 1.70 -23.08
C GLN A 126 -4.15 0.47 -23.28
N SER A 127 -4.64 -0.14 -22.21
CA SER A 127 -5.35 -1.43 -22.26
C SER A 127 -6.78 -1.35 -22.81
N GLY A 128 -7.42 -0.19 -22.76
CA GLY A 128 -8.85 -0.04 -23.07
C GLY A 128 -9.79 -0.57 -21.98
N LEU A 129 -9.27 -1.09 -20.87
CA LEU A 129 -10.09 -1.43 -19.70
C LEU A 129 -10.65 -0.18 -19.05
N SER A 130 -11.82 -0.29 -18.43
CA SER A 130 -12.25 0.68 -17.44
C SER A 130 -11.40 0.52 -16.17
N TYR A 131 -10.77 1.58 -15.71
CA TYR A 131 -9.81 1.50 -14.61
C TYR A 131 -9.98 2.60 -13.57
N THR A 132 -9.42 2.36 -12.37
CA THR A 132 -9.07 3.39 -11.40
C THR A 132 -7.65 3.12 -10.88
N ILE A 133 -6.84 4.17 -10.79
CA ILE A 133 -5.49 4.12 -10.23
C ILE A 133 -5.52 4.80 -8.87
N LEU A 134 -5.16 4.06 -7.82
CA LEU A 134 -5.03 4.58 -6.47
C LEU A 134 -3.56 4.76 -6.11
N GLN A 135 -3.18 5.98 -5.74
CA GLN A 135 -1.80 6.37 -5.46
C GLN A 135 -1.62 6.73 -3.97
N PRO A 136 -1.49 5.74 -3.07
CA PRO A 136 -1.34 5.98 -1.65
C PRO A 136 0.02 6.59 -1.31
N ALA A 137 0.00 7.51 -0.33
CA ALA A 137 1.18 8.04 0.34
C ALA A 137 1.81 7.01 1.28
N THR A 138 2.82 7.41 2.03
CA THR A 138 3.49 6.55 3.02
C THR A 138 2.51 6.10 4.10
N TYR A 139 2.39 4.79 4.32
CA TYR A 139 1.49 4.25 5.33
C TYR A 139 1.92 4.57 6.75
N MET A 140 1.00 5.05 7.58
CA MET A 140 1.20 5.21 9.02
C MET A 140 1.62 3.90 9.69
N GLN A 141 1.09 2.77 9.20
CA GLN A 141 1.44 1.42 9.70
C GLN A 141 2.91 1.04 9.53
N ASN A 142 3.70 1.78 8.77
CA ASN A 142 5.13 1.46 8.62
C ASN A 142 5.91 1.64 9.92
N ILE A 143 5.46 2.52 10.84
CA ILE A 143 6.09 2.68 12.16
C ILE A 143 5.95 1.43 13.03
N LEU A 144 4.95 0.56 12.76
CA LEU A 144 4.71 -0.64 13.57
C LEU A 144 5.85 -1.65 13.48
N ALA A 145 6.67 -1.58 12.43
CA ALA A 145 7.91 -2.37 12.32
C ALA A 145 8.94 -2.02 13.42
N TYR A 146 8.83 -0.83 14.01
CA TYR A 146 9.72 -0.31 15.06
C TYR A 146 8.96 -0.03 16.35
N TRP A 147 7.76 -0.59 16.52
CA TRP A 147 6.87 -0.22 17.61
C TRP A 147 7.45 -0.52 19.01
N ASP A 148 8.16 -1.63 19.16
CA ASP A 148 8.81 -1.97 20.42
C ASP A 148 9.90 -0.95 20.80
N GLN A 149 10.66 -0.45 19.81
CA GLN A 149 11.64 0.61 20.02
C GLN A 149 10.95 1.93 20.39
N ILE A 150 9.84 2.27 19.72
CA ILE A 150 9.03 3.45 20.04
C ILE A 150 8.47 3.34 21.44
N LEU A 151 7.96 2.18 21.82
CA LEU A 151 7.53 1.90 23.19
C LEU A 151 8.68 2.00 24.23
N ASN A 152 9.93 1.88 23.83
CA ASN A 152 11.12 2.10 24.64
C ASN A 152 11.72 3.50 24.48
N GLY A 153 10.95 4.46 23.93
CA GLY A 153 11.33 5.86 23.78
C GLY A 153 12.28 6.19 22.61
N LYS A 154 12.41 5.29 21.62
CA LYS A 154 13.32 5.47 20.47
C LYS A 154 12.59 5.37 19.15
N TYR A 155 12.63 6.42 18.33
CA TYR A 155 12.14 6.42 16.96
C TYR A 155 13.33 6.41 15.99
N LEU A 156 13.53 5.27 15.30
CA LEU A 156 14.70 5.03 14.44
C LEU A 156 14.41 5.45 13.00
N LEU A 157 15.28 6.27 12.41
CA LEU A 157 15.14 6.78 11.05
C LEU A 157 16.45 6.63 10.26
N PRO A 158 16.40 6.19 8.98
CA PRO A 158 17.57 6.17 8.10
C PRO A 158 17.72 7.43 7.24
N TYR A 159 17.07 8.54 7.60
CA TYR A 159 17.10 9.83 6.91
C TYR A 159 16.85 10.98 7.91
N SER A 160 16.95 12.23 7.43
CA SER A 160 16.85 13.44 8.27
C SER A 160 15.52 13.53 9.05
N PRO A 161 15.56 13.92 10.33
CA PRO A 161 14.36 14.25 11.12
C PRO A 161 13.52 15.39 10.52
N GLU A 162 14.13 16.28 9.76
CA GLU A 162 13.45 17.41 9.11
C GLU A 162 12.71 17.01 7.82
N ALA A 163 12.93 15.79 7.30
CA ALA A 163 12.23 15.31 6.11
C ALA A 163 10.72 15.28 6.34
N ARG A 164 9.99 16.00 5.50
CA ARG A 164 8.52 16.11 5.58
C ARG A 164 7.86 15.08 4.69
N LEU A 165 7.02 14.22 5.29
CA LEU A 165 6.30 13.17 4.57
C LEU A 165 4.80 13.31 4.83
N SER A 166 4.01 13.20 3.77
CA SER A 166 2.57 12.94 3.89
C SER A 166 2.35 11.47 4.24
N LEU A 167 1.47 11.24 5.21
CA LEU A 167 1.13 9.91 5.69
C LEU A 167 -0.34 9.59 5.34
N VAL A 168 -0.65 8.31 5.23
CA VAL A 168 -2.02 7.84 5.09
C VAL A 168 -2.27 6.61 5.95
N ASP A 169 -3.42 6.54 6.58
CA ASP A 169 -3.87 5.36 7.29
C ASP A 169 -4.31 4.28 6.30
N LEU A 170 -3.86 3.06 6.49
CA LEU A 170 -4.26 1.93 5.65
C LEU A 170 -5.76 1.63 5.73
N GLU A 171 -6.44 1.96 6.83
CA GLU A 171 -7.90 1.82 6.93
C GLU A 171 -8.61 2.81 6.02
N ASP A 172 -8.12 4.06 5.92
CA ASP A 172 -8.65 5.05 4.97
C ASP A 172 -8.42 4.62 3.52
N VAL A 173 -7.24 4.05 3.23
CA VAL A 173 -6.96 3.47 1.89
C VAL A 173 -7.89 2.31 1.57
N ALA A 174 -8.17 1.46 2.55
CA ALA A 174 -9.06 0.32 2.36
C ALA A 174 -10.53 0.75 2.17
N GLU A 175 -10.99 1.75 2.92
CA GLU A 175 -12.32 2.37 2.74
C GLU A 175 -12.44 3.02 1.36
N ALA A 176 -11.44 3.81 0.94
CA ALA A 176 -11.37 4.40 -0.39
C ALA A 176 -11.42 3.34 -1.50
N ALA A 177 -10.67 2.24 -1.37
CA ALA A 177 -10.70 1.13 -2.30
C ALA A 177 -12.08 0.44 -2.34
N GLY A 178 -12.71 0.27 -1.19
CA GLY A 178 -14.08 -0.24 -1.08
C GLY A 178 -15.08 0.65 -1.82
N ASN A 179 -15.02 1.96 -1.61
CA ASN A 179 -15.89 2.95 -2.30
C ASN A 179 -15.71 2.89 -3.82
N VAL A 180 -14.46 2.89 -4.30
CA VAL A 180 -14.14 2.79 -5.74
C VAL A 180 -14.66 1.51 -6.38
N LEU A 181 -14.62 0.38 -5.68
CA LEU A 181 -15.06 -0.92 -6.19
C LEU A 181 -16.58 -1.14 -6.13
N THR A 182 -17.30 -0.37 -5.31
CA THR A 182 -18.74 -0.59 -5.05
C THR A 182 -19.62 0.55 -5.53
N GLN A 183 -19.09 1.76 -5.68
CA GLN A 183 -19.82 2.94 -6.14
C GLN A 183 -19.57 3.19 -7.64
N ARG A 184 -20.48 3.91 -8.28
CA ARG A 184 -20.34 4.34 -9.67
C ARG A 184 -19.60 5.67 -9.77
N GLY A 185 -18.95 5.93 -10.90
CA GLY A 185 -18.38 7.25 -11.20
C GLY A 185 -16.85 7.29 -11.13
N HIS A 186 -16.19 6.19 -10.72
CA HIS A 186 -14.73 6.14 -10.52
C HIS A 186 -13.93 5.59 -11.72
N ASN A 187 -14.60 5.41 -12.86
CA ASN A 187 -13.94 4.94 -14.07
C ASN A 187 -13.00 6.01 -14.64
N TYR A 188 -11.81 5.60 -15.05
CA TYR A 188 -10.78 6.45 -15.67
C TYR A 188 -10.22 7.53 -14.73
N GLU A 189 -10.27 7.30 -13.41
CA GLU A 189 -9.70 8.20 -12.42
C GLU A 189 -8.30 7.75 -11.97
N THR A 190 -7.45 8.72 -11.68
CA THR A 190 -6.21 8.56 -10.91
C THR A 190 -6.35 9.40 -9.65
N ILE A 191 -6.28 8.76 -8.49
CA ILE A 191 -6.61 9.38 -7.20
C ILE A 191 -5.43 9.25 -6.25
N GLU A 192 -4.86 10.38 -5.82
CA GLU A 192 -3.88 10.41 -4.74
C GLU A 192 -4.56 10.15 -3.40
N LEU A 193 -4.09 9.16 -2.66
CA LEU A 193 -4.60 8.82 -1.33
C LEU A 193 -3.63 9.34 -0.27
N VAL A 194 -3.81 10.59 0.11
CA VAL A 194 -3.00 11.30 1.09
C VAL A 194 -3.83 11.63 2.31
N GLY A 195 -3.41 11.18 3.50
CA GLY A 195 -4.18 11.31 4.74
C GLY A 195 -3.90 12.61 5.49
N THR A 196 -2.64 12.96 5.67
CA THR A 196 -2.26 14.12 6.46
C THR A 196 -1.53 15.18 5.62
N PRO A 197 -1.52 16.43 6.05
CA PRO A 197 -0.47 17.36 5.66
C PRO A 197 0.90 16.73 5.91
N ALA A 198 1.92 17.18 5.17
CA ALA A 198 3.26 16.65 5.35
C ALA A 198 3.79 16.97 6.76
N LEU A 199 4.13 15.93 7.51
CA LEU A 199 4.73 16.02 8.84
C LEU A 199 6.24 15.81 8.74
N SER A 200 7.04 16.62 9.46
CA SER A 200 8.44 16.29 9.73
C SER A 200 8.50 15.09 10.68
N GLN A 201 9.63 14.39 10.71
CA GLN A 201 9.76 13.28 11.64
C GLN A 201 9.87 13.76 13.09
N VAL A 202 10.24 15.04 13.30
CA VAL A 202 10.16 15.71 14.60
C VAL A 202 8.71 15.79 15.06
N GLU A 203 7.79 16.31 14.23
CA GLU A 203 6.34 16.37 14.52
C GLU A 203 5.73 14.98 14.75
N VAL A 204 6.23 13.96 14.04
CA VAL A 204 5.84 12.55 14.28
C VAL A 204 6.28 12.09 15.67
N ALA A 205 7.51 12.37 16.08
CA ALA A 205 8.04 12.00 17.41
C ALA A 205 7.35 12.77 18.55
N GLU A 206 7.01 14.04 18.33
CA GLU A 206 6.23 14.85 19.27
C GLU A 206 4.84 14.25 19.47
N THR A 207 4.14 13.91 18.39
CA THR A 207 2.83 13.23 18.46
C THR A 207 2.92 11.89 19.19
N LEU A 208 3.97 11.09 18.92
CA LEU A 208 4.21 9.85 19.66
C LEU A 208 4.43 10.10 21.14
N THR A 209 5.21 11.13 21.51
CA THR A 209 5.45 11.54 22.89
C THR A 209 4.17 11.90 23.61
N GLU A 210 3.31 12.71 22.97
CA GLU A 210 2.02 13.13 23.53
C GLU A 210 1.08 11.92 23.75
N GLN A 211 0.92 11.09 22.72
CA GLN A 211 -0.02 9.95 22.79
C GLN A 211 0.47 8.84 23.74
N LEU A 212 1.78 8.62 23.84
CA LEU A 212 2.36 7.62 24.75
C LEU A 212 2.54 8.12 26.19
N GLY A 213 2.42 9.43 26.44
CA GLY A 213 2.64 10.05 27.75
C GLY A 213 4.07 9.92 28.27
N ARG A 214 5.05 9.73 27.39
CA ARG A 214 6.48 9.59 27.70
C ARG A 214 7.35 10.04 26.53
N PRO A 215 8.59 10.53 26.78
CA PRO A 215 9.47 11.01 25.73
C PRO A 215 9.80 9.93 24.68
N VAL A 216 9.67 10.28 23.40
CA VAL A 216 10.16 9.51 22.25
C VAL A 216 11.20 10.34 21.51
N THR A 217 12.44 9.90 21.52
CA THR A 217 13.57 10.59 20.91
C THR A 217 13.92 9.96 19.56
N ILE A 218 14.24 10.82 18.60
CA ILE A 218 14.70 10.35 17.28
C ILE A 218 16.16 9.91 17.38
N GLU A 219 16.44 8.75 16.80
CA GLU A 219 17.80 8.26 16.59
C GLU A 219 18.00 8.07 15.08
N VAL A 220 18.85 8.89 14.45
CA VAL A 220 19.20 8.75 13.03
C VAL A 220 20.18 7.58 12.88
N VAL A 221 19.74 6.58 12.13
CA VAL A 221 20.54 5.38 11.85
C VAL A 221 21.30 5.58 10.54
N PRO A 222 22.64 5.53 10.52
CA PRO A 222 23.40 5.62 9.27
C PRO A 222 22.90 4.57 8.24
N ILE A 223 22.81 4.98 6.97
CA ILE A 223 22.24 4.14 5.90
C ILE A 223 22.93 2.76 5.84
N GLY A 224 24.26 2.70 5.92
CA GLY A 224 24.99 1.43 5.91
C GLY A 224 24.65 0.52 7.11
N THR A 225 24.31 1.09 8.27
CA THR A 225 23.85 0.33 9.44
C THR A 225 22.43 -0.22 9.19
N TRP A 226 21.56 0.59 8.57
CA TRP A 226 20.22 0.15 8.17
C TRP A 226 20.30 -1.01 7.16
N GLU A 227 21.13 -0.87 6.11
CA GLU A 227 21.34 -1.92 5.10
C GLU A 227 21.78 -3.25 5.71
N GLN A 228 22.74 -3.21 6.66
CA GLN A 228 23.20 -4.42 7.36
C GLN A 228 22.06 -5.08 8.15
N LYS A 229 21.24 -4.30 8.85
CA LYS A 229 20.08 -4.81 9.59
C LYS A 229 19.02 -5.38 8.64
N ALA A 230 18.74 -4.69 7.54
CA ALA A 230 17.80 -5.13 6.52
C ALA A 230 18.21 -6.46 5.89
N ARG A 231 19.49 -6.62 5.56
CA ARG A 231 20.06 -7.88 5.04
C ARG A 231 19.93 -9.02 6.05
N LYS A 232 20.22 -8.76 7.32
CA LYS A 232 20.05 -9.75 8.40
C LYS A 232 18.59 -10.15 8.63
N SER A 233 17.63 -9.27 8.33
CA SER A 233 16.20 -9.58 8.40
C SER A 233 15.66 -10.27 7.14
N GLY A 234 16.52 -10.58 6.16
CA GLY A 234 16.15 -11.35 4.96
C GLY A 234 15.73 -10.53 3.75
N LEU A 235 15.92 -9.19 3.75
CA LEU A 235 15.69 -8.40 2.54
C LEU A 235 16.76 -8.71 1.49
N GLY A 236 16.32 -8.86 0.23
CA GLY A 236 17.20 -9.06 -0.91
C GLY A 236 17.91 -7.77 -1.35
N ASP A 237 18.97 -7.92 -2.14
CA ASP A 237 19.79 -6.78 -2.60
C ASP A 237 18.99 -5.72 -3.37
N TYR A 238 18.05 -6.15 -4.23
CA TYR A 238 17.20 -5.24 -4.97
C TYR A 238 16.32 -4.38 -4.05
N GLN A 239 15.72 -5.00 -3.03
CA GLN A 239 14.87 -4.29 -2.06
C GLN A 239 15.70 -3.30 -1.25
N ILE A 240 16.88 -3.71 -0.78
CA ILE A 240 17.80 -2.85 -0.01
C ILE A 240 18.20 -1.64 -0.84
N LEU A 241 18.70 -1.86 -2.07
CA LEU A 241 19.11 -0.79 -2.97
C LEU A 241 17.95 0.19 -3.24
N THR A 242 16.76 -0.35 -3.51
CA THR A 242 15.57 0.46 -3.84
C THR A 242 15.11 1.29 -2.66
N LEU A 243 15.04 0.71 -1.47
CA LEU A 243 14.66 1.42 -0.25
C LEU A 243 15.71 2.46 0.16
N THR A 244 17.00 2.16 -0.01
CA THR A 244 18.07 3.15 0.19
C THR A 244 17.89 4.38 -0.71
N LYS A 245 17.62 4.18 -2.00
CA LYS A 245 17.33 5.30 -2.92
C LYS A 245 16.09 6.09 -2.49
N MET A 246 15.05 5.42 -2.01
CA MET A 246 13.86 6.09 -1.48
C MET A 246 14.19 6.94 -0.25
N PHE A 247 14.99 6.46 0.70
CA PHE A 247 15.40 7.24 1.87
C PHE A 247 16.26 8.47 1.49
N CYS A 248 17.19 8.33 0.53
CA CYS A 248 17.94 9.44 0.00
C CYS A 248 17.04 10.50 -0.67
N TYR A 249 15.99 10.04 -1.37
CA TYR A 249 14.99 10.94 -1.96
C TYR A 249 14.22 11.70 -0.88
N TYR A 250 13.73 11.00 0.15
CA TYR A 250 13.00 11.59 1.27
C TYR A 250 13.84 12.62 2.02
N GLU A 251 15.13 12.35 2.22
CA GLU A 251 16.05 13.29 2.86
C GLU A 251 16.23 14.57 2.05
N SER A 252 16.33 14.45 0.72
CA SER A 252 16.64 15.58 -0.16
C SER A 252 15.41 16.43 -0.49
N TYR A 253 14.23 15.81 -0.64
CA TYR A 253 13.05 16.44 -1.25
C TYR A 253 11.79 16.31 -0.40
N GLY A 254 11.79 15.48 0.64
CA GLY A 254 10.56 15.09 1.32
C GLY A 254 9.66 14.20 0.44
N PHE A 255 8.41 14.03 0.85
CA PHE A 255 7.42 13.26 0.08
C PHE A 255 6.01 13.73 0.43
N THR A 256 5.51 14.72 -0.30
CA THR A 256 4.30 15.47 0.09
C THR A 256 3.23 15.38 -0.99
N GLY A 257 1.97 15.28 -0.59
CA GLY A 257 0.82 15.27 -1.47
C GLY A 257 -0.36 16.03 -0.87
N ASN A 258 -1.50 16.04 -1.57
CA ASN A 258 -2.70 16.78 -1.18
C ASN A 258 -3.80 15.82 -0.69
N SER A 259 -4.36 16.07 0.51
CA SER A 259 -5.40 15.21 1.11
C SER A 259 -6.81 15.44 0.58
N ASN A 260 -7.06 16.42 -0.27
CA ASN A 260 -8.40 16.77 -0.72
C ASN A 260 -9.09 15.61 -1.46
N ALA A 261 -8.36 14.92 -2.36
CA ALA A 261 -8.94 13.83 -3.12
C ALA A 261 -9.45 12.68 -2.21
N LEU A 262 -8.63 12.29 -1.23
CA LEU A 262 -9.01 11.27 -0.25
C LEU A 262 -10.17 11.75 0.63
N SER A 263 -10.17 13.02 1.10
CA SER A 263 -11.27 13.57 1.91
C SER A 263 -12.61 13.52 1.17
N VAL A 264 -12.60 13.85 -0.14
CA VAL A 264 -13.82 13.79 -0.98
C VAL A 264 -14.28 12.34 -1.14
N LEU A 265 -13.35 11.41 -1.41
CA LEU A 265 -13.67 10.00 -1.62
C LEU A 265 -14.21 9.33 -0.34
N LEU A 266 -13.71 9.71 0.83
CA LEU A 266 -14.17 9.22 2.13
C LEU A 266 -15.42 9.96 2.64
N GLN A 267 -15.76 11.13 2.10
CA GLN A 267 -16.81 12.04 2.61
C GLN A 267 -16.59 12.46 4.09
N ARG A 268 -15.33 12.44 4.53
CA ARG A 268 -14.86 12.87 5.84
C ARG A 268 -13.38 13.25 5.78
N GLN A 269 -12.89 13.87 6.84
CA GLN A 269 -11.45 14.06 6.96
C GLN A 269 -10.74 12.71 7.12
N PRO A 270 -9.59 12.50 6.46
CA PRO A 270 -8.75 11.32 6.69
C PRO A 270 -8.29 11.24 8.14
N THR A 271 -7.99 10.04 8.59
CA THR A 271 -7.48 9.75 9.92
C THR A 271 -6.19 10.53 10.18
N SER A 272 -6.14 11.28 11.29
CA SER A 272 -4.92 11.96 11.71
C SER A 272 -3.88 10.97 12.24
N PHE A 273 -2.59 11.37 12.23
CA PHE A 273 -1.56 10.53 12.81
C PHE A 273 -1.76 10.30 14.32
N ALA A 274 -2.27 11.30 15.04
CA ALA A 274 -2.61 11.18 16.45
C ALA A 274 -3.74 10.16 16.70
N ASP A 275 -4.80 10.19 15.89
CA ASP A 275 -5.92 9.23 16.02
C ASP A 275 -5.46 7.80 15.66
N PHE A 276 -4.60 7.66 14.66
CA PHE A 276 -3.97 6.37 14.34
C PHE A 276 -3.18 5.82 15.54
N VAL A 277 -2.31 6.63 16.17
CA VAL A 277 -1.52 6.20 17.32
C VAL A 277 -2.43 5.81 18.49
N ARG A 278 -3.46 6.61 18.79
CA ARG A 278 -4.45 6.32 19.86
C ARG A 278 -5.12 4.98 19.60
N ARG A 279 -5.61 4.75 18.37
CA ARG A 279 -6.25 3.47 18.00
C ARG A 279 -5.32 2.27 18.19
N ILE A 280 -4.02 2.40 17.86
CA ILE A 280 -3.04 1.31 18.08
C ILE A 280 -2.84 1.04 19.57
N MET A 281 -2.90 2.07 20.41
CA MET A 281 -2.78 1.92 21.87
C MET A 281 -4.01 1.21 22.46
N ASP A 282 -5.21 1.56 22.01
CA ASP A 282 -6.48 1.01 22.52
C ASP A 282 -6.68 -0.47 22.14
N ASN A 283 -6.04 -0.93 21.07
CA ASN A 283 -6.12 -2.32 20.57
C ASN A 283 -5.05 -3.26 21.15
N LYS A 284 -4.26 -2.81 22.11
CA LYS A 284 -3.24 -3.61 22.82
C LYS A 284 -3.60 -3.83 24.27
#